data_0a43581b33186b720045ad826729ee6a
#
_entry.id   0a43581b33186b720045ad826729ee6a
#
_cell.length_a   1.000
_cell.length_b   1.000
_cell.length_c   1.000
_cell.angle_alpha   90.00
_cell.angle_beta   90.00
_cell.angle_gamma   90.00
#
_symmetry.space_group_name_H-M   'P 1'
#
loop_
_entity.id
_entity.type
_entity.pdbx_description
1 polymer ?
#
loop_
_entity_poly.entity_id
_entity_poly.type
_entity_poly.pdbx_seq_one_letter_code
_entity_poly.pdbx_strand_id
1 'polypeptide(L)'
;SYGQYHTTLDIGGATASPDTACSNIHVGDLVAYNTKTDSICTLEDLHAEQKEFPHCIADGIFVLNEDVKPGDDMAAVIGADDHVVEFEITPNRPDCLSVIGLAREASATFGRPLKLHTPEVKGCGGSIAELGDIDIEDGDLCPRYTARMVRNVKIAPSPKWMRERLRSMGVRPINNIVDITNYVMLEYGQPMHAFDYRYVKGGHIIVRRAEEGEELTTLDGNVRKLTANHLVIADEHRAVGL
;
A
#
# COMPACT_ATOMS: atom_id res chain seq x y z
N SER A 1 2.76 25.20 -32.97
CA SER A 1 1.72 25.76 -32.14
C SER A 1 1.08 24.59 -31.37
N TYR A 2 1.26 24.55 -30.09
CA TYR A 2 0.53 23.63 -29.21
C TYR A 2 -0.92 24.11 -29.20
N GLY A 3 -1.84 23.25 -29.65
CA GLY A 3 -3.27 23.57 -29.65
C GLY A 3 -3.76 23.72 -28.21
N GLN A 4 -4.58 24.74 -27.96
CA GLN A 4 -5.37 24.79 -26.74
C GLN A 4 -6.64 23.96 -26.96
N TYR A 5 -7.00 23.15 -25.97
CA TYR A 5 -8.25 22.38 -25.96
C TYR A 5 -9.28 23.17 -25.13
N HIS A 6 -10.41 23.45 -25.74
CA HIS A 6 -11.57 24.02 -25.06
C HIS A 6 -12.32 22.90 -24.33
N THR A 7 -12.54 23.07 -23.04
CA THR A 7 -13.24 22.10 -22.21
C THR A 7 -14.52 22.70 -21.64
N THR A 8 -15.46 21.86 -21.28
CA THR A 8 -16.64 22.27 -20.52
C THR A 8 -16.75 21.32 -19.34
N LEU A 9 -16.69 21.87 -18.13
CA LEU A 9 -16.75 21.13 -16.87
C LEU A 9 -18.10 21.31 -16.19
N ASP A 10 -18.67 20.21 -15.68
CA ASP A 10 -19.75 20.26 -14.70
C ASP A 10 -19.14 20.33 -13.29
N ILE A 11 -19.44 21.39 -12.56
CA ILE A 11 -18.95 21.64 -11.20
C ILE A 11 -20.07 21.56 -10.16
N GLY A 12 -21.00 20.62 -10.33
CA GLY A 12 -22.09 20.39 -9.36
C GLY A 12 -23.24 21.39 -9.46
N GLY A 13 -23.72 21.63 -10.67
CA GLY A 13 -24.86 22.50 -10.96
C GLY A 13 -24.49 23.85 -11.54
N ALA A 14 -23.22 24.10 -11.78
CA ALA A 14 -22.70 25.19 -12.58
C ALA A 14 -21.75 24.62 -13.66
N THR A 15 -21.39 25.44 -14.63
CA THR A 15 -20.43 25.06 -15.68
C THR A 15 -19.25 25.99 -15.70
N ALA A 16 -18.06 25.46 -15.96
CA ALA A 16 -16.85 26.22 -16.24
C ALA A 16 -16.29 25.81 -17.60
N SER A 17 -15.55 26.69 -18.25
CA SER A 17 -15.00 26.40 -19.58
C SER A 17 -13.53 26.78 -19.68
N PRO A 18 -12.66 26.19 -18.82
CA PRO A 18 -11.24 26.45 -18.87
C PRO A 18 -10.59 25.83 -20.12
N ASP A 19 -9.57 26.51 -20.62
CA ASP A 19 -8.71 25.97 -21.68
C ASP A 19 -7.56 25.18 -21.06
N THR A 20 -7.10 24.14 -21.77
CA THR A 20 -5.91 23.38 -21.38
C THR A 20 -5.03 23.06 -22.58
N ALA A 21 -3.72 23.01 -22.37
CA ALA A 21 -2.75 22.52 -23.34
C ALA A 21 -2.56 21.00 -23.29
N CYS A 22 -3.11 20.33 -22.27
CA CYS A 22 -2.94 18.89 -22.06
C CYS A 22 -4.01 18.09 -22.81
N SER A 23 -3.59 17.03 -23.47
CA SER A 23 -4.44 16.16 -24.30
C SER A 23 -4.87 14.84 -23.63
N ASN A 24 -4.52 14.67 -22.35
CA ASN A 24 -4.74 13.41 -21.61
C ASN A 24 -6.12 13.33 -20.93
N ILE A 25 -7.08 14.13 -21.35
CA ILE A 25 -8.45 14.13 -20.82
C ILE A 25 -9.45 13.73 -21.92
N HIS A 26 -10.54 13.09 -21.49
CA HIS A 26 -11.62 12.64 -22.35
C HIS A 26 -12.97 13.06 -21.78
N VAL A 27 -13.98 13.05 -22.61
CA VAL A 27 -15.35 13.33 -22.16
C VAL A 27 -15.80 12.28 -21.15
N GLY A 28 -16.21 12.72 -19.97
CA GLY A 28 -16.61 11.87 -18.85
C GLY A 28 -15.55 11.68 -17.78
N ASP A 29 -14.33 12.13 -18.02
CA ASP A 29 -13.29 12.12 -16.98
C ASP A 29 -13.64 13.07 -15.84
N LEU A 30 -13.30 12.66 -14.61
CA LEU A 30 -13.37 13.50 -13.42
C LEU A 30 -12.01 14.14 -13.20
N VAL A 31 -11.98 15.45 -13.08
CA VAL A 31 -10.74 16.23 -12.97
C VAL A 31 -10.81 17.21 -11.82
N ALA A 32 -9.66 17.57 -11.25
CA ALA A 32 -9.58 18.63 -10.28
C ALA A 32 -9.63 19.99 -10.97
N TYR A 33 -10.44 20.90 -10.46
CA TYR A 33 -10.62 22.25 -10.99
C TYR A 33 -10.36 23.30 -9.92
N ASN A 34 -9.50 24.27 -10.25
CA ASN A 34 -9.20 25.39 -9.37
C ASN A 34 -10.13 26.56 -9.72
N THR A 35 -11.08 26.84 -8.84
CA THR A 35 -12.06 27.93 -9.00
C THR A 35 -11.47 29.33 -8.93
N LYS A 36 -10.28 29.49 -8.35
CA LYS A 36 -9.62 30.80 -8.22
C LYS A 36 -8.85 31.18 -9.49
N THR A 37 -8.24 30.21 -10.14
CA THR A 37 -7.42 30.44 -11.35
C THR A 37 -8.16 30.11 -12.63
N ASP A 38 -9.38 29.55 -12.51
CA ASP A 38 -10.18 29.06 -13.65
C ASP A 38 -9.39 28.09 -14.51
N SER A 39 -8.78 27.08 -13.85
CA SER A 39 -7.90 26.12 -14.53
C SER A 39 -8.14 24.68 -14.06
N ILE A 40 -7.90 23.73 -14.95
CA ILE A 40 -7.86 22.30 -14.61
C ILE A 40 -6.49 22.00 -14.02
N CYS A 41 -6.47 21.31 -12.87
CA CYS A 41 -5.25 21.07 -12.12
C CYS A 41 -4.43 19.91 -12.70
N THR A 42 -3.11 20.08 -12.66
CA THR A 42 -2.11 19.03 -12.80
C THR A 42 -1.74 18.42 -11.44
N LEU A 43 -0.90 17.40 -11.42
CA LEU A 43 -0.32 16.88 -10.17
C LEU A 43 0.49 17.96 -9.42
N GLU A 44 1.22 18.78 -10.14
CA GLU A 44 2.02 19.87 -9.58
C GLU A 44 1.15 20.92 -8.88
N ASP A 45 0.02 21.30 -9.49
CA ASP A 45 -0.94 22.23 -8.89
C ASP A 45 -1.51 21.74 -7.57
N LEU A 46 -1.58 20.42 -7.39
CA LEU A 46 -2.05 19.76 -6.17
C LEU A 46 -0.93 19.44 -5.18
N HIS A 47 0.31 19.83 -5.48
CA HIS A 47 1.50 19.45 -4.72
C HIS A 47 1.63 17.93 -4.51
N ALA A 48 1.13 17.14 -5.47
CA ALA A 48 1.13 15.70 -5.44
C ALA A 48 2.23 15.14 -6.38
N GLU A 49 2.80 14.01 -6.01
CA GLU A 49 3.82 13.35 -6.81
C GLU A 49 3.23 12.18 -7.61
N GLN A 50 3.75 11.96 -8.82
CA GLN A 50 3.29 10.83 -9.66
C GLN A 50 3.41 9.47 -8.96
N LYS A 51 4.39 9.31 -8.07
CA LYS A 51 4.53 8.07 -7.27
C LYS A 51 3.34 7.81 -6.35
N GLU A 52 2.61 8.85 -5.93
CA GLU A 52 1.41 8.75 -5.10
C GLU A 52 0.17 8.43 -5.93
N PHE A 53 0.19 8.83 -7.21
CA PHE A 53 -0.88 8.63 -8.17
C PHE A 53 -0.34 8.02 -9.47
N PRO A 54 0.09 6.76 -9.46
CA PRO A 54 0.80 6.13 -10.58
C PRO A 54 -0.05 5.98 -11.86
N HIS A 55 -1.36 6.17 -11.78
CA HIS A 55 -2.26 6.20 -12.94
C HIS A 55 -2.26 7.55 -13.66
N CYS A 56 -1.71 8.60 -13.05
CA CYS A 56 -1.63 9.93 -13.62
C CYS A 56 -0.37 10.13 -14.45
N ILE A 57 -0.44 11.00 -15.45
CA ILE A 57 0.70 11.43 -16.25
C ILE A 57 1.39 12.60 -15.52
N ALA A 58 2.72 12.56 -15.40
CA ALA A 58 3.47 13.56 -14.63
C ALA A 58 3.21 15.01 -15.09
N ASP A 59 3.21 15.23 -16.40
CA ASP A 59 3.05 16.55 -17.00
C ASP A 59 1.64 16.78 -17.57
N GLY A 60 0.65 15.99 -17.10
CA GLY A 60 -0.72 16.03 -17.60
C GLY A 60 -1.74 16.49 -16.56
N ILE A 61 -2.98 16.61 -17.00
CA ILE A 61 -4.12 16.84 -16.12
C ILE A 61 -4.26 15.68 -15.13
N PHE A 62 -4.55 16.01 -13.88
CA PHE A 62 -4.87 15.04 -12.85
C PHE A 62 -6.28 14.48 -13.08
N VAL A 63 -6.34 13.27 -13.62
CA VAL A 63 -7.59 12.54 -13.83
C VAL A 63 -7.86 11.65 -12.63
N LEU A 64 -9.04 11.79 -12.04
CA LEU A 64 -9.47 11.05 -10.86
C LEU A 64 -9.99 9.65 -11.23
N ASN A 65 -9.54 8.65 -10.51
CA ASN A 65 -10.09 7.28 -10.55
C ASN A 65 -10.98 6.97 -9.33
N GLU A 66 -11.36 7.99 -8.59
CA GLU A 66 -12.15 7.87 -7.39
C GLU A 66 -13.65 7.92 -7.70
N ASP A 67 -14.45 7.28 -6.84
CA ASP A 67 -15.91 7.41 -6.89
C ASP A 67 -16.32 8.74 -6.21
N VAL A 68 -16.30 9.80 -7.00
CA VAL A 68 -16.58 11.18 -6.57
C VAL A 68 -17.60 11.83 -7.49
N LYS A 69 -18.18 12.93 -7.06
CA LYS A 69 -19.18 13.68 -7.82
C LYS A 69 -18.66 15.06 -8.21
N PRO A 70 -19.13 15.62 -9.33
CA PRO A 70 -18.87 17.01 -9.66
C PRO A 70 -19.28 17.93 -8.52
N GLY A 71 -18.36 18.84 -8.11
CA GLY A 71 -18.56 19.76 -7.02
C GLY A 71 -18.04 19.29 -5.65
N ASP A 72 -17.55 18.06 -5.53
CA ASP A 72 -16.90 17.60 -4.29
C ASP A 72 -15.58 18.36 -4.04
N ASP A 73 -15.30 18.62 -2.74
CA ASP A 73 -14.05 19.28 -2.33
C ASP A 73 -12.85 18.38 -2.57
N MET A 74 -11.93 18.86 -3.38
CA MET A 74 -10.73 18.11 -3.80
C MET A 74 -9.82 17.74 -2.62
N ALA A 75 -9.72 18.57 -1.57
CA ALA A 75 -8.94 18.26 -0.38
C ALA A 75 -9.43 16.98 0.29
N ALA A 76 -10.74 16.87 0.48
CA ALA A 76 -11.37 15.66 1.02
C ALA A 76 -11.27 14.45 0.06
N VAL A 77 -11.33 14.70 -1.25
CA VAL A 77 -11.23 13.64 -2.26
C VAL A 77 -9.86 12.95 -2.25
N ILE A 78 -8.79 13.71 -2.10
CA ILE A 78 -7.43 13.15 -2.06
C ILE A 78 -6.94 12.85 -0.63
N GLY A 79 -7.75 13.11 0.40
CA GLY A 79 -7.38 12.91 1.80
C GLY A 79 -6.37 13.93 2.33
N ALA A 80 -6.33 15.13 1.74
CA ALA A 80 -5.43 16.21 2.16
C ALA A 80 -5.94 17.00 3.38
N ASP A 81 -7.14 16.71 3.85
CA ASP A 81 -7.76 17.30 5.04
C ASP A 81 -7.49 16.50 6.33
N ASP A 82 -6.62 15.49 6.26
CA ASP A 82 -6.24 14.65 7.40
C ASP A 82 -5.26 15.37 8.35
N HIS A 83 -5.22 14.91 9.58
CA HIS A 83 -4.29 15.38 10.61
C HIS A 83 -3.26 14.29 10.91
N VAL A 84 -2.03 14.51 10.48
CA VAL A 84 -0.92 13.58 10.71
C VAL A 84 -0.08 14.05 11.89
N VAL A 85 0.20 13.14 12.81
CA VAL A 85 1.12 13.37 13.94
C VAL A 85 2.36 12.53 13.73
N GLU A 86 3.50 13.16 13.62
CA GLU A 86 4.80 12.50 13.52
C GLU A 86 5.36 12.26 14.91
N PHE A 87 5.81 11.01 15.15
CA PHE A 87 6.42 10.60 16.41
C PHE A 87 7.88 10.23 16.18
N GLU A 88 8.78 10.80 16.96
CA GLU A 88 10.15 10.34 17.07
C GLU A 88 10.21 9.17 18.06
N ILE A 89 10.32 7.95 17.54
CA ILE A 89 10.36 6.73 18.35
C ILE A 89 11.82 6.39 18.67
N THR A 90 12.14 6.32 19.96
CA THR A 90 13.47 5.94 20.43
C THR A 90 13.72 4.43 20.23
N PRO A 91 15.00 4.00 20.02
CA PRO A 91 15.33 2.60 19.72
C PRO A 91 14.89 1.57 20.78
N ASN A 92 14.68 2.01 22.02
CA ASN A 92 14.20 1.15 23.12
C ASN A 92 12.67 0.97 23.14
N ARG A 93 11.94 1.58 22.22
CA ARG A 93 10.48 1.50 22.14
C ARG A 93 9.99 1.01 20.76
N PRO A 94 10.48 -0.15 20.28
CA PRO A 94 10.07 -0.69 18.98
C PRO A 94 8.57 -1.03 18.94
N ASP A 95 7.92 -1.26 20.06
CA ASP A 95 6.49 -1.45 20.20
C ASP A 95 5.67 -0.25 19.68
N CYS A 96 6.19 0.97 19.82
CA CYS A 96 5.57 2.21 19.37
C CYS A 96 5.70 2.48 17.87
N LEU A 97 6.39 1.62 17.11
CA LEU A 97 6.43 1.71 15.64
C LEU A 97 5.12 1.27 14.97
N SER A 98 4.15 0.77 15.74
CA SER A 98 2.83 0.43 15.26
C SER A 98 1.74 1.29 15.89
N VAL A 99 0.63 1.46 15.15
CA VAL A 99 -0.55 2.21 15.65
C VAL A 99 -1.06 1.60 16.97
N ILE A 100 -1.14 0.27 17.06
CA ILE A 100 -1.58 -0.40 18.31
C ILE A 100 -0.60 -0.17 19.46
N GLY A 101 0.70 -0.16 19.20
CA GLY A 101 1.71 0.15 20.21
C GLY A 101 1.57 1.58 20.74
N LEU A 102 1.42 2.56 19.84
CA LEU A 102 1.12 3.93 20.20
C LEU A 102 -0.20 4.07 20.95
N ALA A 103 -1.24 3.34 20.54
CA ALA A 103 -2.53 3.36 21.23
C ALA A 103 -2.44 2.82 22.67
N ARG A 104 -1.60 1.80 22.92
CA ARG A 104 -1.32 1.29 24.27
C ARG A 104 -0.59 2.34 25.12
N GLU A 105 0.39 3.00 24.54
CA GLU A 105 1.14 4.06 25.22
C GLU A 105 0.23 5.25 25.54
N ALA A 106 -0.57 5.70 24.61
CA ALA A 106 -1.55 6.77 24.81
C ALA A 106 -2.59 6.39 25.86
N SER A 107 -3.05 5.14 25.88
CA SER A 107 -3.97 4.62 26.87
C SER A 107 -3.38 4.72 28.28
N ALA A 108 -2.13 4.31 28.46
CA ALA A 108 -1.42 4.37 29.73
C ALA A 108 -1.17 5.82 30.17
N THR A 109 -0.67 6.65 29.26
CA THR A 109 -0.29 8.05 29.55
C THR A 109 -1.50 8.92 29.90
N PHE A 110 -2.59 8.76 29.18
CA PHE A 110 -3.78 9.62 29.35
C PHE A 110 -4.89 9.00 30.22
N GLY A 111 -4.68 7.78 30.73
CA GLY A 111 -5.68 7.07 31.54
C GLY A 111 -6.98 6.79 30.75
N ARG A 112 -6.89 6.59 29.43
CA ARG A 112 -8.04 6.32 28.57
C ARG A 112 -8.15 4.84 28.24
N PRO A 113 -9.36 4.28 28.15
CA PRO A 113 -9.53 2.87 27.84
C PRO A 113 -9.06 2.57 26.40
N LEU A 114 -8.25 1.53 26.25
CA LEU A 114 -7.83 1.01 24.95
C LEU A 114 -9.01 0.27 24.29
N LYS A 115 -9.32 0.63 23.05
CA LYS A 115 -10.31 -0.04 22.23
C LYS A 115 -9.60 -0.73 21.06
N LEU A 116 -9.46 -2.04 21.15
CA LEU A 116 -8.90 -2.83 20.05
C LEU A 116 -10.02 -3.40 19.19
N HIS A 117 -9.84 -3.33 17.89
CA HIS A 117 -10.65 -4.08 16.94
C HIS A 117 -10.25 -5.55 16.98
N THR A 118 -11.21 -6.44 17.14
CA THR A 118 -10.98 -7.88 17.00
C THR A 118 -11.51 -8.32 15.65
N PRO A 119 -10.64 -8.63 14.69
CA PRO A 119 -11.07 -9.05 13.38
C PRO A 119 -11.73 -10.44 13.42
N GLU A 120 -12.88 -10.55 12.79
CA GLU A 120 -13.54 -11.83 12.58
C GLU A 120 -13.11 -12.41 11.23
N VAL A 121 -12.43 -13.54 11.25
CA VAL A 121 -12.02 -14.26 10.05
C VAL A 121 -12.88 -15.47 9.84
N LYS A 122 -13.66 -15.49 8.77
CA LYS A 122 -14.43 -16.65 8.33
C LYS A 122 -13.57 -17.48 7.39
N GLY A 123 -13.05 -18.59 7.89
CA GLY A 123 -12.35 -19.57 7.06
C GLY A 123 -13.32 -20.31 6.13
N CYS A 124 -12.83 -20.73 4.98
CA CYS A 124 -13.57 -21.56 4.02
C CYS A 124 -12.64 -22.59 3.37
N GLY A 125 -13.19 -23.70 2.91
CA GLY A 125 -12.51 -24.57 1.94
C GLY A 125 -11.49 -25.57 2.46
N GLY A 126 -11.68 -26.18 3.61
CA GLY A 126 -10.88 -27.32 4.05
C GLY A 126 -9.63 -26.95 4.86
N SER A 127 -8.73 -27.91 5.05
CA SER A 127 -7.48 -27.72 5.79
C SER A 127 -6.40 -27.13 4.89
N ILE A 128 -5.62 -26.19 5.42
CA ILE A 128 -4.44 -25.65 4.71
C ILE A 128 -3.35 -26.71 4.56
N ALA A 129 -3.29 -27.70 5.44
CA ALA A 129 -2.33 -28.80 5.37
C ALA A 129 -2.47 -29.67 4.10
N GLU A 130 -3.60 -29.60 3.41
CA GLU A 130 -3.80 -30.24 2.11
C GLU A 130 -3.19 -29.44 0.94
N LEU A 131 -2.81 -28.19 1.19
CA LEU A 131 -2.38 -27.24 0.17
C LEU A 131 -0.91 -26.85 0.28
N GLY A 132 -0.32 -27.03 1.46
CA GLY A 132 1.07 -26.67 1.67
C GLY A 132 1.55 -26.94 3.08
N ASP A 133 2.86 -26.87 3.24
CA ASP A 133 3.54 -27.11 4.51
C ASP A 133 4.53 -25.98 4.82
N ILE A 134 4.95 -25.91 6.07
CA ILE A 134 5.91 -24.91 6.56
C ILE A 134 6.91 -25.60 7.46
N ASP A 135 8.19 -25.52 7.10
CA ASP A 135 9.28 -25.94 7.94
C ASP A 135 10.12 -24.76 8.41
N ILE A 136 10.54 -24.79 9.66
CA ILE A 136 11.50 -23.84 10.23
C ILE A 136 12.75 -24.62 10.59
N GLU A 137 13.79 -24.50 9.76
CA GLU A 137 15.07 -25.16 9.99
C GLU A 137 15.94 -24.38 10.98
N ASP A 138 15.80 -23.05 11.04
CA ASP A 138 16.54 -22.18 11.96
C ASP A 138 15.59 -21.55 12.98
N GLY A 139 15.32 -22.30 14.06
CA GLY A 139 14.47 -21.85 15.15
C GLY A 139 15.04 -20.72 16.00
N ASP A 140 16.37 -20.48 15.94
CA ASP A 140 17.01 -19.41 16.68
C ASP A 140 16.68 -18.04 16.07
N LEU A 141 16.73 -17.95 14.75
CA LEU A 141 16.45 -16.70 14.04
C LEU A 141 14.96 -16.51 13.75
N CYS A 142 14.22 -17.61 13.57
CA CYS A 142 12.80 -17.58 13.33
C CYS A 142 12.06 -18.57 14.25
N PRO A 143 11.71 -18.20 15.47
CA PRO A 143 11.04 -19.11 16.41
C PRO A 143 9.59 -19.43 16.01
N ARG A 144 9.00 -18.67 15.10
CA ARG A 144 7.63 -18.88 14.64
C ARG A 144 7.40 -18.29 13.25
N TYR A 145 6.83 -19.08 12.37
CA TYR A 145 6.34 -18.65 11.07
C TYR A 145 4.91 -19.15 10.85
N THR A 146 4.05 -18.32 10.27
CA THR A 146 2.66 -18.69 10.01
C THR A 146 2.27 -18.27 8.59
N ALA A 147 1.44 -19.08 7.94
CA ALA A 147 0.88 -18.72 6.64
C ALA A 147 -0.63 -18.93 6.58
N ARG A 148 -1.25 -18.23 5.66
CA ARG A 148 -2.65 -18.41 5.27
C ARG A 148 -2.78 -18.44 3.76
N MET A 149 -3.70 -19.25 3.28
CA MET A 149 -4.04 -19.31 1.87
C MET A 149 -5.26 -18.44 1.59
N VAL A 150 -5.15 -17.57 0.59
CA VAL A 150 -6.27 -16.78 0.06
C VAL A 150 -6.51 -17.19 -1.38
N ARG A 151 -7.75 -17.55 -1.73
CA ARG A 151 -8.13 -18.01 -3.07
C ARG A 151 -8.86 -16.91 -3.83
N ASN A 152 -8.86 -17.03 -5.16
CA ASN A 152 -9.60 -16.14 -6.08
C ASN A 152 -9.22 -14.67 -5.94
N VAL A 153 -7.95 -14.40 -5.64
CA VAL A 153 -7.43 -13.04 -5.54
C VAL A 153 -7.48 -12.37 -6.92
N LYS A 154 -8.04 -11.16 -6.95
CA LYS A 154 -7.95 -10.25 -8.10
C LYS A 154 -7.15 -9.03 -7.69
N ILE A 155 -6.05 -8.80 -8.37
CA ILE A 155 -5.25 -7.59 -8.14
C ILE A 155 -6.05 -6.38 -8.62
N ALA A 156 -6.21 -5.42 -7.73
CA ALA A 156 -6.94 -4.18 -7.96
C ALA A 156 -6.38 -3.07 -7.06
N PRO A 157 -6.70 -1.81 -7.29
CA PRO A 157 -6.44 -0.74 -6.33
C PRO A 157 -7.11 -1.05 -4.98
N SER A 158 -6.45 -0.68 -3.90
CA SER A 158 -7.01 -0.79 -2.55
C SER A 158 -8.20 0.17 -2.37
N PRO A 159 -9.10 -0.10 -1.43
CA PRO A 159 -10.15 0.86 -1.07
C PRO A 159 -9.56 2.23 -0.70
N LYS A 160 -10.29 3.30 -1.02
CA LYS A 160 -9.87 4.70 -0.80
C LYS A 160 -9.33 4.91 0.62
N TRP A 161 -10.08 4.51 1.65
CA TRP A 161 -9.70 4.69 3.05
C TRP A 161 -8.35 4.07 3.42
N MET A 162 -8.00 2.92 2.82
CA MET A 162 -6.71 2.24 3.06
C MET A 162 -5.58 2.99 2.38
N ARG A 163 -5.79 3.45 1.15
CA ARG A 163 -4.81 4.24 0.39
C ARG A 163 -4.50 5.56 1.08
N GLU A 164 -5.51 6.26 1.59
CA GLU A 164 -5.36 7.50 2.35
C GLU A 164 -4.52 7.28 3.62
N ARG A 165 -4.87 6.28 4.43
CA ARG A 165 -4.11 5.96 5.65
C ARG A 165 -2.66 5.57 5.38
N LEU A 166 -2.40 4.81 4.31
CA LEU A 166 -1.04 4.48 3.92
C LEU A 166 -0.25 5.73 3.51
N ARG A 167 -0.84 6.63 2.71
CA ARG A 167 -0.22 7.91 2.34
C ARG A 167 0.08 8.76 3.56
N SER A 168 -0.88 8.91 4.48
CA SER A 168 -0.69 9.67 5.72
C SER A 168 0.46 9.14 6.57
N MET A 169 0.81 7.85 6.43
CA MET A 169 1.96 7.23 7.09
C MET A 169 3.21 7.17 6.19
N GLY A 170 3.24 7.88 5.07
CA GLY A 170 4.38 7.94 4.16
C GLY A 170 4.59 6.69 3.30
N VAL A 171 3.60 5.78 3.24
CA VAL A 171 3.66 4.55 2.43
C VAL A 171 2.84 4.71 1.16
N ARG A 172 3.50 4.53 0.01
CA ARG A 172 2.85 4.60 -1.29
C ARG A 172 1.94 3.38 -1.52
N PRO A 173 0.63 3.58 -1.80
CA PRO A 173 -0.24 2.49 -2.24
C PRO A 173 0.20 1.94 -3.61
N ILE A 174 0.13 0.61 -3.77
CA ILE A 174 0.51 -0.09 -5.00
C ILE A 174 -0.66 -0.91 -5.56
N ASN A 175 -1.13 -1.88 -4.78
CA ASN A 175 -2.28 -2.71 -5.07
C ASN A 175 -2.81 -3.34 -3.78
N ASN A 176 -4.02 -3.88 -3.83
CA ASN A 176 -4.70 -4.40 -2.65
C ASN A 176 -3.90 -5.42 -1.83
N ILE A 177 -3.09 -6.27 -2.44
CA ILE A 177 -2.31 -7.27 -1.70
C ILE A 177 -1.11 -6.63 -0.99
N VAL A 178 -0.33 -5.85 -1.69
CA VAL A 178 0.83 -5.14 -1.11
C VAL A 178 0.37 -4.16 -0.04
N ASP A 179 -0.71 -3.44 -0.30
CA ASP A 179 -1.25 -2.44 0.63
C ASP A 179 -1.78 -3.09 1.92
N ILE A 180 -2.44 -4.26 1.83
CA ILE A 180 -2.87 -5.02 3.01
C ILE A 180 -1.66 -5.41 3.86
N THR A 181 -0.58 -5.92 3.26
CA THR A 181 0.62 -6.31 4.03
C THR A 181 1.25 -5.12 4.73
N ASN A 182 1.37 -3.98 4.04
CA ASN A 182 1.87 -2.74 4.62
C ASN A 182 0.94 -2.20 5.71
N TYR A 183 -0.38 -2.22 5.48
CA TYR A 183 -1.36 -1.76 6.46
C TYR A 183 -1.30 -2.57 7.76
N VAL A 184 -1.24 -3.90 7.66
CA VAL A 184 -1.13 -4.77 8.84
C VAL A 184 0.20 -4.54 9.57
N MET A 185 1.30 -4.35 8.87
CA MET A 185 2.59 -4.03 9.47
C MET A 185 2.52 -2.71 10.26
N LEU A 186 1.94 -1.66 9.68
CA LEU A 186 1.81 -0.36 10.34
C LEU A 186 0.84 -0.38 11.50
N GLU A 187 -0.27 -1.10 11.40
CA GLU A 187 -1.28 -1.16 12.45
C GLU A 187 -0.86 -2.06 13.62
N TYR A 188 -0.34 -3.25 13.33
CA TYR A 188 -0.05 -4.29 14.32
C TYR A 188 1.43 -4.48 14.63
N GLY A 189 2.33 -3.91 13.83
CA GLY A 189 3.77 -4.12 13.96
C GLY A 189 4.23 -5.49 13.43
N GLN A 190 3.41 -6.18 12.64
CA GLN A 190 3.71 -7.49 12.10
C GLN A 190 4.05 -7.40 10.61
N PRO A 191 5.32 -7.57 10.23
CA PRO A 191 5.70 -7.69 8.83
C PRO A 191 5.04 -8.92 8.18
N MET A 192 4.59 -8.74 6.95
CA MET A 192 3.95 -9.80 6.16
C MET A 192 4.52 -9.82 4.75
N HIS A 193 4.52 -10.99 4.14
CA HIS A 193 4.82 -11.17 2.73
C HIS A 193 3.70 -11.94 2.03
N ALA A 194 3.41 -11.60 0.79
CA ALA A 194 2.42 -12.29 -0.02
C ALA A 194 3.11 -12.98 -1.20
N PHE A 195 2.97 -14.29 -1.29
CA PHE A 195 3.48 -15.10 -2.38
C PHE A 195 2.35 -15.54 -3.30
N ASP A 196 2.56 -15.48 -4.60
CA ASP A 196 1.70 -16.18 -5.54
C ASP A 196 2.01 -17.69 -5.44
N TYR A 197 1.05 -18.45 -4.95
CA TYR A 197 1.20 -19.89 -4.71
C TYR A 197 1.69 -20.68 -5.91
N ARG A 198 1.40 -20.26 -7.14
CA ARG A 198 1.89 -20.90 -8.37
C ARG A 198 3.41 -20.87 -8.50
N TYR A 199 4.06 -19.95 -7.82
CA TYR A 199 5.52 -19.77 -7.84
C TYR A 199 6.21 -20.33 -6.59
N VAL A 200 5.46 -20.89 -5.63
CA VAL A 200 6.01 -21.62 -4.48
C VAL A 200 6.06 -23.08 -4.83
N LYS A 201 7.26 -23.58 -5.11
CA LYS A 201 7.46 -24.97 -5.57
C LYS A 201 7.20 -25.96 -4.42
N GLY A 202 6.52 -27.05 -4.77
CA GLY A 202 6.06 -28.03 -3.77
C GLY A 202 4.90 -27.55 -2.88
N GLY A 203 4.50 -26.27 -2.97
CA GLY A 203 3.57 -25.68 -2.00
C GLY A 203 4.18 -25.56 -0.60
N HIS A 204 5.49 -25.64 -0.50
CA HIS A 204 6.25 -25.77 0.73
C HIS A 204 7.07 -24.49 0.99
N ILE A 205 6.93 -23.92 2.17
CA ILE A 205 7.72 -22.79 2.65
C ILE A 205 8.74 -23.31 3.66
N ILE A 206 10.00 -23.03 3.43
CA ILE A 206 11.11 -23.42 4.28
C ILE A 206 11.82 -22.14 4.78
N VAL A 207 11.81 -21.94 6.09
CA VAL A 207 12.55 -20.83 6.72
C VAL A 207 13.90 -21.38 7.16
N ARG A 208 14.97 -21.02 6.45
CA ARG A 208 16.30 -21.57 6.62
C ARG A 208 17.39 -20.50 6.49
N ARG A 209 18.62 -20.86 6.83
CA ARG A 209 19.76 -20.05 6.42
C ARG A 209 20.01 -20.19 4.92
N ALA A 210 20.51 -19.14 4.30
CA ALA A 210 20.98 -19.21 2.93
C ALA A 210 22.19 -20.13 2.80
N GLU A 211 22.40 -20.70 1.65
CA GLU A 211 23.64 -21.37 1.30
C GLU A 211 24.74 -20.34 1.00
N GLU A 212 25.99 -20.69 1.24
CA GLU A 212 27.11 -19.79 0.93
C GLU A 212 27.18 -19.53 -0.58
N GLY A 213 27.01 -18.27 -0.96
CA GLY A 213 27.01 -17.84 -2.35
C GLY A 213 25.69 -18.01 -3.08
N GLU A 214 24.62 -18.41 -2.40
CA GLU A 214 23.26 -18.40 -2.95
C GLU A 214 22.88 -17.00 -3.43
N GLU A 215 22.18 -16.89 -4.54
CA GLU A 215 21.79 -15.60 -5.12
C GLU A 215 20.27 -15.43 -5.09
N LEU A 216 19.84 -14.24 -4.70
CA LEU A 216 18.43 -13.83 -4.71
C LEU A 216 18.30 -12.48 -5.42
N THR A 217 17.40 -12.41 -6.40
CA THR A 217 16.99 -11.14 -6.98
C THR A 217 15.88 -10.52 -6.14
N THR A 218 16.17 -9.39 -5.52
CA THR A 218 15.23 -8.66 -4.67
C THR A 218 14.24 -7.82 -5.50
N LEU A 219 13.17 -7.31 -4.86
CA LEU A 219 12.10 -6.56 -5.54
C LEU A 219 12.58 -5.28 -6.25
N ASP A 220 13.73 -4.75 -5.85
CA ASP A 220 14.41 -3.62 -6.50
C ASP A 220 15.19 -4.01 -7.77
N GLY A 221 15.13 -5.29 -8.16
CA GLY A 221 15.82 -5.84 -9.32
C GLY A 221 17.30 -6.15 -9.11
N ASN A 222 17.85 -5.92 -7.91
CA ASN A 222 19.25 -6.19 -7.61
C ASN A 222 19.46 -7.67 -7.25
N VAL A 223 20.53 -8.26 -7.79
CA VAL A 223 20.98 -9.58 -7.40
C VAL A 223 21.82 -9.47 -6.13
N ARG A 224 21.37 -10.15 -5.08
CA ARG A 224 22.05 -10.20 -3.79
C ARG A 224 22.74 -11.55 -3.62
N LYS A 225 24.04 -11.54 -3.40
CA LYS A 225 24.80 -12.72 -3.04
C LYS A 225 24.72 -12.93 -1.53
N LEU A 226 24.20 -14.08 -1.12
CA LEU A 226 23.92 -14.41 0.25
C LEU A 226 25.06 -15.20 0.87
N THR A 227 25.10 -15.22 2.20
CA THR A 227 26.00 -16.02 3.02
C THR A 227 25.16 -16.83 4.02
N ALA A 228 25.78 -17.82 4.66
CA ALA A 228 25.12 -18.63 5.68
C ALA A 228 24.63 -17.84 6.91
N ASN A 229 24.92 -16.55 7.01
CA ASN A 229 24.40 -15.67 8.07
C ASN A 229 23.04 -15.02 7.71
N HIS A 230 22.59 -15.13 6.47
CA HIS A 230 21.29 -14.60 6.05
C HIS A 230 20.19 -15.63 6.29
N LEU A 231 19.11 -15.19 6.91
CA LEU A 231 17.87 -15.97 7.00
C LEU A 231 17.07 -15.74 5.72
N VAL A 232 16.55 -16.79 5.12
CA VAL A 232 15.72 -16.71 3.92
C VAL A 232 14.41 -17.45 4.10
N ILE A 233 13.41 -17.00 3.36
CA ILE A 233 12.21 -17.76 3.08
C ILE A 233 12.48 -18.46 1.75
N ALA A 234 12.40 -19.77 1.74
CA ALA A 234 12.68 -20.61 0.57
C ALA A 234 11.47 -21.48 0.21
N ASP A 235 11.47 -21.97 -0.99
CA ASP A 235 10.69 -23.14 -1.39
C ASP A 235 11.63 -24.36 -1.54
N GLU A 236 11.15 -25.47 -2.07
CA GLU A 236 11.95 -26.69 -2.25
C GLU A 236 13.14 -26.53 -3.18
N HIS A 237 13.23 -25.42 -3.93
CA HIS A 237 14.25 -25.24 -4.97
C HIS A 237 15.18 -24.05 -4.73
N ARG A 238 14.68 -22.99 -4.09
CA ARG A 238 15.44 -21.73 -3.98
C ARG A 238 14.92 -20.82 -2.87
N ALA A 239 15.73 -19.84 -2.50
CA ALA A 239 15.25 -18.69 -1.73
C ALA A 239 14.26 -17.86 -2.56
N VAL A 240 13.15 -17.47 -1.95
CA VAL A 240 12.07 -16.66 -2.55
C VAL A 240 11.84 -15.35 -1.79
N GLY A 241 12.47 -15.18 -0.64
CA GLY A 241 12.44 -13.96 0.17
C GLY A 241 13.63 -13.90 1.12
N LEU A 242 14.02 -12.67 1.49
CA LEU A 242 15.11 -12.34 2.40
C LEU A 242 14.58 -11.51 3.55
#